data_57c74ba005b3ba7957e5daf084d7bcf2
#
_entry.id   57c74ba005b3ba7957e5daf084d7bcf2
#
_cell.length_a   1.000
_cell.length_b   1.000
_cell.length_c   1.000
_cell.angle_alpha   90.00
_cell.angle_beta   90.00
_cell.angle_gamma   90.00
#
_symmetry.space_group_name_H-M   'P 1'
#
loop_
_entity.id
_entity.type
_entity.pdbx_description
1 polymer ?
#
loop_
_entity_poly.entity_id
_entity_poly.type
_entity_poly.pdbx_seq_one_letter_code
_entity_poly.pdbx_strand_id
1 'polypeptide(L)'
;MIEDKVGKKPYLGIVIDYNKEKKLDKFSLDTLQDRYFWENETHAQEAFARAAVFAATYKGETDFELAQRLYEYSSDLWFMFSTPILSNGGTTRGLPISCFLNYVPDSRRGLSDHYDENIWLASSGGGIGGYWGEVRSNGVATRHGSRSTGSIPFMHVVDAEMLAFNQGTTRRGSYAAYSDIDHPEI
;
A
#
# COMPACT_ATOMS: atom_id res chain seq x y z
N MET A 1 -14.72 17.44 22.93
CA MET A 1 -14.46 18.71 22.21
C MET A 1 -13.00 18.63 21.74
N ILE A 2 -12.75 18.66 20.42
CA ILE A 2 -11.40 18.76 19.87
C ILE A 2 -10.94 20.17 20.21
N GLU A 3 -9.83 20.28 20.93
CA GLU A 3 -9.24 21.58 21.30
C GLU A 3 -8.76 22.25 20.02
N ASP A 4 -9.20 23.47 19.72
CA ASP A 4 -8.75 24.24 18.56
C ASP A 4 -7.25 24.57 18.73
N LYS A 5 -6.39 23.71 18.15
CA LYS A 5 -4.95 23.93 18.16
C LYS A 5 -4.59 24.98 17.09
N VAL A 6 -3.93 26.06 17.50
CA VAL A 6 -3.56 27.18 16.61
C VAL A 6 -2.07 27.47 16.72
N GLY A 7 -1.50 27.95 15.62
CA GLY A 7 -0.10 28.40 15.56
C GLY A 7 0.92 27.26 15.52
N LYS A 8 2.18 27.63 15.71
CA LYS A 8 3.30 26.68 15.70
C LYS A 8 3.48 26.02 17.06
N LYS A 9 3.59 24.69 17.06
CA LYS A 9 3.84 23.89 18.27
C LYS A 9 4.84 22.76 17.98
N PRO A 10 5.63 22.33 18.98
CA PRO A 10 6.48 21.16 18.85
C PRO A 10 5.61 19.88 18.79
N TYR A 11 5.96 18.96 17.91
CA TYR A 11 5.32 17.66 17.77
C TYR A 11 6.32 16.64 17.20
N LEU A 12 6.49 15.50 17.85
CA LEU A 12 7.43 14.43 17.46
C LEU A 12 8.86 14.90 17.13
N GLY A 13 9.37 15.92 17.84
CA GLY A 13 10.72 16.43 17.64
C GLY A 13 10.88 17.49 16.55
N ILE A 14 9.83 17.84 15.84
CA ILE A 14 9.78 18.93 14.84
C ILE A 14 8.76 20.00 15.24
N VAL A 15 8.75 21.12 14.51
CA VAL A 15 7.77 22.21 14.74
C VAL A 15 6.72 22.16 13.64
N ILE A 16 5.45 21.98 14.04
CA ILE A 16 4.30 21.97 13.13
C ILE A 16 3.49 23.25 13.26
N ASP A 17 2.80 23.66 12.19
CA ASP A 17 1.96 24.86 12.14
C ASP A 17 0.51 24.48 11.83
N TYR A 18 -0.34 24.46 12.85
CA TYR A 18 -1.75 24.15 12.72
C TYR A 18 -2.52 25.12 11.82
N ASN A 19 -2.03 26.35 11.60
CA ASN A 19 -2.68 27.29 10.69
C ASN A 19 -2.64 26.84 9.22
N LYS A 20 -1.70 25.95 8.86
CA LYS A 20 -1.61 25.40 7.50
C LYS A 20 -2.77 24.48 7.14
N GLU A 21 -3.53 24.00 8.12
CA GLU A 21 -4.73 23.20 7.90
C GLU A 21 -5.80 23.94 7.07
N LYS A 22 -5.80 25.28 7.12
CA LYS A 22 -6.67 26.12 6.29
C LYS A 22 -6.44 25.98 4.79
N LYS A 23 -5.33 25.37 4.36
CA LYS A 23 -5.04 25.06 2.96
C LYS A 23 -5.82 23.84 2.44
N LEU A 24 -6.35 23.02 3.34
CA LEU A 24 -7.12 21.83 3.03
C LEU A 24 -8.61 22.18 3.01
N ASP A 25 -9.32 21.67 2.02
CA ASP A 25 -10.77 21.76 1.98
C ASP A 25 -11.42 20.75 2.94
N LYS A 26 -12.74 20.90 3.13
CA LYS A 26 -13.49 20.03 4.04
C LYS A 26 -13.41 18.56 3.62
N PHE A 27 -13.47 18.26 2.32
CA PHE A 27 -13.42 16.89 1.82
C PHE A 27 -12.07 16.23 2.15
N SER A 28 -10.96 16.96 1.98
CA SER A 28 -9.62 16.51 2.34
C SER A 28 -9.49 16.24 3.83
N LEU A 29 -10.01 17.13 4.67
CA LEU A 29 -9.99 16.97 6.14
C LEU A 29 -10.81 15.75 6.58
N ASP A 30 -12.04 15.62 6.09
CA ASP A 30 -12.92 14.48 6.39
C ASP A 30 -12.25 13.16 5.96
N THR A 31 -11.59 13.13 4.80
CA THR A 31 -10.87 11.95 4.28
C THR A 31 -9.65 11.60 5.14
N LEU A 32 -8.88 12.61 5.56
CA LEU A 32 -7.71 12.40 6.43
C LEU A 32 -8.14 11.85 7.79
N GLN A 33 -9.19 12.41 8.36
CA GLN A 33 -9.74 11.95 9.64
C GLN A 33 -10.26 10.50 9.55
N ASP A 34 -10.99 10.16 8.49
CA ASP A 34 -11.61 8.84 8.31
C ASP A 34 -10.56 7.72 8.10
N ARG A 35 -9.47 8.00 7.40
CA ARG A 35 -8.58 6.95 6.89
C ARG A 35 -7.12 7.02 7.32
N TYR A 36 -6.63 8.20 7.70
CA TYR A 36 -5.20 8.44 7.86
C TYR A 36 -4.77 8.78 9.28
N PHE A 37 -5.65 9.34 10.11
CA PHE A 37 -5.30 9.65 11.49
C PHE A 37 -5.02 8.39 12.31
N TRP A 38 -4.05 8.51 13.21
CA TRP A 38 -3.63 7.44 14.08
C TRP A 38 -3.83 7.83 15.55
N GLU A 39 -4.45 6.94 16.34
CA GLU A 39 -4.67 7.11 17.79
C GLU A 39 -5.22 8.49 18.18
N ASN A 40 -4.35 9.32 18.76
CA ASN A 40 -4.72 10.64 19.30
C ASN A 40 -4.55 11.78 18.28
N GLU A 41 -4.26 11.49 17.03
CA GLU A 41 -4.20 12.51 15.98
C GLU A 41 -5.60 13.09 15.75
N THR A 42 -5.67 14.42 15.75
CA THR A 42 -6.92 15.17 15.57
C THR A 42 -6.83 16.20 14.46
N HIS A 43 -5.63 16.41 13.91
CA HIS A 43 -5.33 17.43 12.90
C HIS A 43 -4.46 16.85 11.79
N ALA A 44 -4.69 17.29 10.55
CA ALA A 44 -3.92 16.87 9.38
C ALA A 44 -2.42 17.12 9.55
N GLN A 45 -2.05 18.20 10.24
CA GLN A 45 -0.66 18.57 10.49
C GLN A 45 0.08 17.53 11.34
N GLU A 46 -0.62 16.83 12.23
CA GLU A 46 -0.06 15.76 13.07
C GLU A 46 0.24 14.51 12.24
N ALA A 47 -0.67 14.13 11.35
CA ALA A 47 -0.47 13.01 10.43
C ALA A 47 0.70 13.27 9.44
N PHE A 48 0.80 14.49 8.91
CA PHE A 48 1.93 14.88 8.05
C PHE A 48 3.26 14.84 8.83
N ALA A 49 3.28 15.31 10.06
CA ALA A 49 4.48 15.27 10.91
C ALA A 49 4.91 13.84 11.23
N ARG A 50 3.97 12.96 11.60
CA ARG A 50 4.27 11.55 11.84
C ARG A 50 4.88 10.88 10.61
N ALA A 51 4.28 11.08 9.43
CA ALA A 51 4.80 10.54 8.17
C ALA A 51 6.19 11.10 7.83
N ALA A 52 6.43 12.39 8.07
CA ALA A 52 7.72 13.03 7.83
C ALA A 52 8.82 12.50 8.77
N VAL A 53 8.53 12.38 10.07
CA VAL A 53 9.46 11.80 11.05
C VAL A 53 9.75 10.34 10.72
N PHE A 54 8.73 9.55 10.39
CA PHE A 54 8.93 8.17 9.96
C PHE A 54 9.84 8.07 8.72
N ALA A 55 9.59 8.88 7.69
CA ALA A 55 10.38 8.86 6.45
C ALA A 55 11.84 9.33 6.66
N ALA A 56 12.09 10.14 7.68
CA ALA A 56 13.42 10.62 8.06
C ALA A 56 14.12 9.74 9.10
N THR A 57 13.53 8.59 9.48
CA THR A 57 14.08 7.69 10.49
C THR A 57 14.70 6.46 9.82
N TYR A 58 15.97 6.19 10.12
CA TYR A 58 16.68 5.00 9.66
C TYR A 58 17.37 4.31 10.85
N LYS A 59 17.16 2.99 11.01
CA LYS A 59 17.71 2.18 12.11
C LYS A 59 17.51 2.76 13.51
N GLY A 60 16.38 3.46 13.72
CA GLY A 60 16.03 4.08 15.01
C GLY A 60 16.62 5.47 15.23
N GLU A 61 17.40 5.99 14.30
CA GLU A 61 17.92 7.36 14.33
C GLU A 61 17.12 8.25 13.40
N THR A 62 16.68 9.41 13.90
CA THR A 62 15.88 10.37 13.14
C THR A 62 16.70 11.59 12.74
N ASP A 63 16.76 11.89 11.45
CA ASP A 63 17.22 13.17 10.94
C ASP A 63 16.09 14.21 11.06
N PHE A 64 16.10 14.96 12.15
CA PHE A 64 15.06 15.96 12.42
C PHE A 64 15.09 17.16 11.45
N GLU A 65 16.24 17.47 10.84
CA GLU A 65 16.30 18.50 9.81
C GLU A 65 15.58 18.04 8.53
N LEU A 66 15.82 16.81 8.11
CA LEU A 66 15.10 16.19 7.00
C LEU A 66 13.60 16.06 7.31
N ALA A 67 13.25 15.60 8.52
CA ALA A 67 11.87 15.49 8.96
C ALA A 67 11.13 16.84 8.91
N GLN A 68 11.77 17.93 9.38
CA GLN A 68 11.19 19.27 9.32
C GLN A 68 10.94 19.72 7.88
N ARG A 69 11.89 19.51 6.97
CA ARG A 69 11.74 19.86 5.55
C ARG A 69 10.63 19.05 4.87
N LEU A 70 10.56 17.72 5.12
CA LEU A 70 9.50 16.87 4.57
C LEU A 70 8.12 17.31 5.07
N TYR A 71 8.01 17.62 6.37
CA TYR A 71 6.78 18.17 6.92
C TYR A 71 6.40 19.50 6.25
N GLU A 72 7.33 20.45 6.11
CA GLU A 72 7.06 21.75 5.49
C GLU A 72 6.55 21.59 4.06
N TYR A 73 7.20 20.77 3.24
CA TYR A 73 6.78 20.53 1.87
C TYR A 73 5.41 19.86 1.75
N SER A 74 5.13 18.86 2.59
CA SER A 74 3.81 18.19 2.57
C SER A 74 2.72 19.11 3.12
N SER A 75 2.97 19.85 4.19
CA SER A 75 2.02 20.79 4.78
C SER A 75 1.76 22.03 3.92
N ASP A 76 2.70 22.38 3.04
CA ASP A 76 2.55 23.41 2.02
C ASP A 76 1.94 22.89 0.71
N LEU A 77 1.62 21.59 0.65
CA LEU A 77 1.03 20.89 -0.50
C LEU A 77 1.93 20.91 -1.76
N TRP A 78 3.25 20.97 -1.58
CA TRP A 78 4.19 20.85 -2.69
C TRP A 78 4.39 19.41 -3.12
N PHE A 79 4.23 18.46 -2.20
CA PHE A 79 4.10 17.03 -2.46
C PHE A 79 3.19 16.38 -1.42
N MET A 80 2.76 15.15 -1.68
CA MET A 80 2.01 14.34 -0.72
C MET A 80 2.67 12.98 -0.58
N PHE A 81 2.79 12.50 0.67
CA PHE A 81 3.20 11.13 0.94
C PHE A 81 2.24 10.14 0.28
N SER A 82 2.77 9.02 -0.21
CA SER A 82 1.91 7.94 -0.69
C SER A 82 0.99 7.44 0.43
N THR A 83 -0.19 6.96 0.05
CA THR A 83 -1.19 6.45 1.00
C THR A 83 -0.60 5.55 2.09
N PRO A 84 0.21 4.51 1.79
CA PRO A 84 0.72 3.64 2.85
C PRO A 84 1.73 4.31 3.79
N ILE A 85 2.49 5.29 3.31
CA ILE A 85 3.39 6.05 4.18
C ILE A 85 2.57 6.97 5.09
N LEU A 86 1.59 7.70 4.54
CA LEU A 86 0.77 8.63 5.31
C LEU A 86 -0.14 7.91 6.31
N SER A 87 -0.71 6.73 5.95
CA SER A 87 -1.61 6.00 6.84
C SER A 87 -0.89 5.10 7.86
N ASN A 88 0.23 4.48 7.47
CA ASN A 88 0.86 3.42 8.25
C ASN A 88 2.26 3.80 8.76
N GLY A 89 2.96 4.74 8.10
CA GLY A 89 4.30 5.16 8.52
C GLY A 89 4.31 5.69 9.95
N GLY A 90 5.20 5.15 10.79
CA GLY A 90 5.26 5.48 12.22
C GLY A 90 4.11 4.95 13.07
N THR A 91 3.35 3.97 12.57
CA THR A 91 2.23 3.31 13.28
C THR A 91 2.43 1.80 13.33
N THR A 92 1.57 1.12 14.09
CA THR A 92 1.48 -0.36 14.10
C THR A 92 0.36 -0.89 13.18
N ARG A 93 -0.28 -0.02 12.38
CA ARG A 93 -1.47 -0.35 11.57
C ARG A 93 -1.16 -1.32 10.42
N GLY A 94 0.02 -1.22 9.81
CA GLY A 94 0.38 -2.03 8.66
C GLY A 94 1.71 -1.61 8.04
N LEU A 95 1.97 -2.10 6.82
CA LEU A 95 3.21 -1.80 6.11
C LEU A 95 3.19 -0.40 5.47
N PRO A 96 4.32 0.32 5.42
CA PRO A 96 4.44 1.60 4.72
C PRO A 96 4.59 1.45 3.20
N ILE A 97 4.36 0.26 2.68
CA ILE A 97 4.39 -0.09 1.25
C ILE A 97 3.08 -0.77 0.86
N SER A 98 2.72 -0.70 -0.41
CA SER A 98 1.45 -1.27 -0.89
C SER A 98 1.50 -1.85 -2.29
N CYS A 99 2.70 -1.95 -2.89
CA CYS A 99 2.86 -2.47 -4.25
C CYS A 99 3.88 -3.60 -4.21
N PHE A 100 3.45 -4.76 -4.67
CA PHE A 100 4.22 -5.99 -4.69
C PHE A 100 4.21 -6.58 -6.10
N LEU A 101 5.32 -7.16 -6.51
CA LEU A 101 5.44 -7.82 -7.81
C LEU A 101 5.95 -9.23 -7.58
N ASN A 102 5.31 -10.19 -8.21
CA ASN A 102 5.72 -11.58 -8.21
C ASN A 102 5.53 -12.22 -9.60
N TYR A 103 6.00 -13.44 -9.76
CA TYR A 103 5.79 -14.21 -10.99
C TYR A 103 5.29 -15.61 -10.64
N VAL A 104 4.70 -16.28 -11.63
CA VAL A 104 4.10 -17.60 -11.47
C VAL A 104 4.98 -18.64 -12.19
N PRO A 105 5.73 -19.47 -11.47
CA PRO A 105 6.45 -20.59 -12.08
C PRO A 105 5.48 -21.64 -12.66
N ASP A 106 5.80 -22.19 -13.83
CA ASP A 106 4.99 -23.22 -14.49
C ASP A 106 5.07 -24.59 -13.79
N SER A 107 4.58 -24.64 -12.56
CA SER A 107 4.51 -25.85 -11.75
C SER A 107 3.37 -25.78 -10.75
N ARG A 108 2.87 -26.97 -10.29
CA ARG A 108 1.85 -27.01 -9.21
C ARG A 108 2.34 -26.34 -7.93
N ARG A 109 3.60 -26.50 -7.60
CA ARG A 109 4.20 -25.87 -6.42
C ARG A 109 4.25 -24.36 -6.58
N GLY A 110 4.72 -23.87 -7.74
CA GLY A 110 4.77 -22.44 -8.02
C GLY A 110 3.41 -21.77 -7.99
N LEU A 111 2.38 -22.42 -8.55
CA LEU A 111 0.99 -21.93 -8.46
C LEU A 111 0.51 -21.87 -7.00
N SER A 112 0.78 -22.93 -6.20
CA SER A 112 0.39 -22.99 -4.80
C SER A 112 1.09 -21.90 -3.98
N ASP A 113 2.39 -21.73 -4.15
CA ASP A 113 3.17 -20.72 -3.45
C ASP A 113 2.72 -19.30 -3.83
N HIS A 114 2.38 -19.09 -5.12
CA HIS A 114 1.83 -17.82 -5.60
C HIS A 114 0.50 -17.46 -4.91
N TYR A 115 -0.42 -18.41 -4.74
CA TYR A 115 -1.66 -18.18 -4.03
C TYR A 115 -1.41 -17.85 -2.55
N ASP A 116 -0.60 -18.65 -1.86
CA ASP A 116 -0.26 -18.39 -0.46
C ASP A 116 0.34 -16.99 -0.27
N GLU A 117 1.31 -16.60 -1.10
CA GLU A 117 1.91 -15.27 -1.07
C GLU A 117 0.89 -14.16 -1.29
N ASN A 118 0.00 -14.32 -2.28
CA ASN A 118 -1.03 -13.33 -2.59
C ASN A 118 -2.04 -13.14 -1.46
N ILE A 119 -2.40 -14.20 -0.75
CA ILE A 119 -3.27 -14.14 0.44
C ILE A 119 -2.67 -13.21 1.50
N TRP A 120 -1.39 -13.38 1.82
CA TRP A 120 -0.70 -12.55 2.81
C TRP A 120 -0.58 -11.09 2.37
N LEU A 121 -0.22 -10.85 1.12
CA LEU A 121 -0.09 -9.52 0.56
C LEU A 121 -1.43 -8.79 0.47
N ALA A 122 -2.49 -9.47 0.02
CA ALA A 122 -3.84 -8.91 -0.04
C ALA A 122 -4.39 -8.57 1.34
N SER A 123 -4.19 -9.43 2.34
CA SER A 123 -4.60 -9.20 3.74
C SER A 123 -3.91 -7.97 4.34
N SER A 124 -2.71 -7.62 3.85
CA SER A 124 -1.97 -6.42 4.24
C SER A 124 -2.40 -5.15 3.49
N GLY A 125 -3.43 -5.22 2.62
CA GLY A 125 -3.90 -4.10 1.80
C GLY A 125 -2.98 -3.78 0.62
N GLY A 126 -2.17 -4.75 0.16
CA GLY A 126 -1.25 -4.62 -0.96
C GLY A 126 -1.92 -4.70 -2.32
N GLY A 127 -1.45 -3.89 -3.29
CA GLY A 127 -1.69 -4.12 -4.70
C GLY A 127 -0.61 -5.06 -5.26
N ILE A 128 -1.01 -6.09 -5.99
CA ILE A 128 -0.11 -7.14 -6.46
C ILE A 128 -0.10 -7.16 -7.99
N GLY A 129 1.10 -7.20 -8.58
CA GLY A 129 1.30 -7.44 -10.00
C GLY A 129 1.95 -8.81 -10.19
N GLY A 130 1.22 -9.77 -10.79
CA GLY A 130 1.72 -11.11 -11.04
C GLY A 130 1.99 -11.37 -12.52
N TYR A 131 3.20 -11.86 -12.83
CA TYR A 131 3.58 -12.21 -14.18
C TYR A 131 3.30 -13.68 -14.48
N TRP A 132 2.52 -13.93 -15.55
CA TRP A 132 2.00 -15.25 -15.95
C TRP A 132 2.62 -15.80 -17.23
N GLY A 133 3.52 -15.06 -17.87
CA GLY A 133 4.08 -15.42 -19.17
C GLY A 133 4.82 -16.77 -19.20
N GLU A 134 5.26 -17.30 -18.07
CA GLU A 134 5.89 -18.61 -17.99
C GLU A 134 4.89 -19.78 -17.88
N VAL A 135 3.63 -19.52 -17.53
CA VAL A 135 2.62 -20.57 -17.37
C VAL A 135 2.20 -21.09 -18.74
N ARG A 136 2.39 -22.39 -18.96
CA ARG A 136 2.05 -23.04 -20.24
C ARG A 136 0.58 -22.84 -20.62
N SER A 137 0.34 -22.67 -21.89
CA SER A 137 -1.02 -22.47 -22.43
C SER A 137 -1.86 -23.75 -22.40
N ASN A 138 -3.14 -23.56 -22.64
CA ASN A 138 -4.12 -24.64 -22.77
C ASN A 138 -3.71 -25.65 -23.85
N GLY A 139 -3.95 -26.93 -23.60
CA GLY A 139 -3.66 -28.02 -24.52
C GLY A 139 -2.22 -28.53 -24.52
N VAL A 140 -1.26 -27.82 -23.89
CA VAL A 140 0.14 -28.27 -23.77
C VAL A 140 0.20 -29.53 -22.93
N ALA A 141 0.94 -30.53 -23.39
CA ALA A 141 1.11 -31.80 -22.68
C ALA A 141 1.83 -31.64 -21.33
N THR A 142 1.31 -32.27 -20.30
CA THR A 142 1.95 -32.34 -18.98
C THR A 142 2.82 -33.59 -18.86
N ARG A 143 3.70 -33.62 -17.85
CA ARG A 143 4.59 -34.77 -17.60
C ARG A 143 3.85 -36.09 -17.44
N HIS A 144 2.62 -36.11 -17.02
CA HIS A 144 1.81 -37.32 -16.73
C HIS A 144 0.79 -37.63 -17.81
N GLY A 145 0.96 -37.12 -19.04
CA GLY A 145 0.11 -37.43 -20.18
C GLY A 145 -1.24 -36.73 -20.22
N SER A 146 -1.55 -35.88 -19.24
CA SER A 146 -2.71 -34.97 -19.31
C SER A 146 -2.36 -33.70 -20.08
N ARG A 147 -3.35 -32.87 -20.35
CA ARG A 147 -3.17 -31.56 -20.99
C ARG A 147 -3.40 -30.43 -19.98
N SER A 148 -2.65 -29.33 -20.16
CA SER A 148 -2.85 -28.11 -19.39
C SER A 148 -4.23 -27.50 -19.68
N THR A 149 -4.82 -26.88 -18.68
CA THR A 149 -6.02 -26.03 -18.80
C THR A 149 -5.70 -24.57 -19.12
N GLY A 150 -4.39 -24.26 -19.20
CA GLY A 150 -3.92 -22.88 -19.44
C GLY A 150 -3.82 -22.04 -18.16
N SER A 151 -3.49 -20.78 -18.32
CA SER A 151 -3.32 -19.80 -17.21
C SER A 151 -4.63 -19.25 -16.68
N ILE A 152 -5.63 -19.06 -17.54
CA ILE A 152 -6.90 -18.39 -17.24
C ILE A 152 -7.64 -18.99 -16.04
N PRO A 153 -7.84 -20.32 -15.92
CA PRO A 153 -8.51 -20.88 -14.74
C PRO A 153 -7.79 -20.59 -13.43
N PHE A 154 -6.46 -20.51 -13.44
CA PHE A 154 -5.66 -20.19 -12.26
C PHE A 154 -5.74 -18.70 -11.90
N MET A 155 -5.85 -17.80 -12.88
CA MET A 155 -6.11 -16.37 -12.65
C MET A 155 -7.47 -16.14 -11.98
N HIS A 156 -8.50 -16.94 -12.30
CA HIS A 156 -9.80 -16.88 -11.62
C HIS A 156 -9.70 -17.22 -10.13
N VAL A 157 -8.79 -18.10 -9.73
CA VAL A 157 -8.54 -18.37 -8.31
C VAL A 157 -8.00 -17.11 -7.62
N VAL A 158 -7.05 -16.42 -8.24
CA VAL A 158 -6.50 -15.16 -7.69
C VAL A 158 -7.59 -14.08 -7.54
N ASP A 159 -8.49 -13.97 -8.53
CA ASP A 159 -9.61 -13.03 -8.44
C ASP A 159 -10.51 -13.32 -7.23
N ALA A 160 -10.84 -14.60 -7.01
CA ALA A 160 -11.61 -15.03 -5.84
C ALA A 160 -10.85 -14.78 -4.52
N GLU A 161 -9.54 -14.98 -4.49
CA GLU A 161 -8.70 -14.68 -3.32
C GLU A 161 -8.72 -13.20 -2.98
N MET A 162 -8.59 -12.32 -3.97
CA MET A 162 -8.63 -10.87 -3.76
C MET A 162 -9.96 -10.42 -3.16
N LEU A 163 -11.06 -11.07 -3.49
CA LEU A 163 -12.37 -10.80 -2.90
C LEU A 163 -12.46 -11.34 -1.47
N ALA A 164 -11.97 -12.58 -1.23
CA ALA A 164 -12.09 -13.27 0.04
C ALA A 164 -11.20 -12.66 1.14
N PHE A 165 -9.95 -12.30 0.80
CA PHE A 165 -8.94 -11.81 1.76
C PHE A 165 -8.82 -10.29 1.81
N ASN A 166 -9.84 -9.59 1.34
CA ASN A 166 -9.90 -8.14 1.34
C ASN A 166 -10.30 -7.60 2.73
N GLN A 167 -9.36 -7.53 3.65
CA GLN A 167 -9.60 -7.07 5.03
C GLN A 167 -9.09 -5.65 5.32
N GLY A 168 -8.48 -4.98 4.35
CA GLY A 168 -7.95 -3.62 4.51
C GLY A 168 -9.05 -2.59 4.69
N THR A 169 -9.04 -1.85 5.79
CA THR A 169 -9.97 -0.73 6.03
C THR A 169 -9.62 0.48 5.16
N THR A 170 -8.34 0.74 4.94
CA THR A 170 -7.84 1.91 4.19
C THR A 170 -7.69 1.63 2.69
N ARG A 171 -7.21 0.43 2.32
CA ARG A 171 -7.08 -0.02 0.93
C ARG A 171 -7.53 -1.47 0.79
N ARG A 172 -8.20 -1.75 -0.33
CA ARG A 172 -8.53 -3.12 -0.71
C ARG A 172 -7.36 -3.73 -1.45
N GLY A 173 -7.15 -5.03 -1.26
CA GLY A 173 -6.26 -5.82 -2.10
C GLY A 173 -6.70 -5.71 -3.57
N SER A 174 -5.74 -5.62 -4.46
CA SER A 174 -5.98 -5.57 -5.91
C SER A 174 -4.90 -6.34 -6.64
N TYR A 175 -5.25 -6.96 -7.76
CA TYR A 175 -4.34 -7.76 -8.54
C TYR A 175 -4.36 -7.33 -10.01
N ALA A 176 -3.18 -7.27 -10.63
CA ALA A 176 -3.01 -7.08 -12.06
C ALA A 176 -2.21 -8.27 -12.61
N ALA A 177 -2.80 -9.02 -13.52
CA ALA A 177 -2.11 -10.08 -14.26
C ALA A 177 -1.33 -9.48 -15.43
N TYR A 178 -0.08 -9.90 -15.58
CA TYR A 178 0.79 -9.53 -16.70
C TYR A 178 1.17 -10.77 -17.48
N SER A 179 1.15 -10.67 -18.79
CA SER A 179 1.62 -11.69 -19.73
C SER A 179 2.33 -11.05 -20.90
N ASP A 180 3.15 -11.81 -21.61
CA ASP A 180 3.75 -11.35 -22.87
C ASP A 180 2.70 -11.26 -23.95
N ILE A 181 2.87 -10.27 -24.85
CA ILE A 181 1.92 -10.05 -25.96
C ILE A 181 1.87 -11.20 -26.95
N ASP A 182 2.90 -12.04 -26.99
CA ASP A 182 3.01 -13.24 -27.83
C ASP A 182 2.63 -14.52 -27.08
N HIS A 183 2.16 -14.43 -25.81
CA HIS A 183 1.69 -15.59 -25.08
C HIS A 183 0.42 -16.15 -25.76
N PRO A 184 0.31 -17.49 -25.99
CA PRO A 184 -0.80 -18.06 -26.77
C PRO A 184 -2.21 -17.88 -26.20
N GLU A 185 -2.32 -17.40 -24.97
CA GLU A 185 -3.62 -17.14 -24.29
C GLU A 185 -3.96 -15.66 -24.11
N ILE A 186 -3.24 -14.77 -24.81
CA ILE A 186 -3.53 -13.33 -24.73
C ILE A 186 -4.68 -12.94 -25.65
#